data_3e238389677527e83ff0fd6b0255f01a
#
_entry.id   3e238389677527e83ff0fd6b0255f01a
#
_cell.length_a   1.000
_cell.length_b   1.000
_cell.length_c   1.000
_cell.angle_alpha   90.00
_cell.angle_beta   90.00
_cell.angle_gamma   90.00
#
_symmetry.space_group_name_H-M   'P 1'
#
loop_
_entity.id
_entity.type
_entity.pdbx_description
1 polymer ?
#
loop_
_entity_poly.entity_id
_entity_poly.type
_entity_poly.pdbx_seq_one_letter_code
_entity_poly.pdbx_strand_id
1 'polypeptide(L)'
;MIDTHAHLDEEPYREDLDAFIAQQREGGVKTILVPGVDASSIEDVWNVCARYPGYLYPAIGLHPENVKEDWEEQLARMRQLLKERQYIAIGEIGLDYHFDTTYKDAQHEAFRRQLAWAEELDLPVMIHVRDATEDALTILREQVNKKALPFREGTGEGPLRGVMHCWSGSEEVALQLVNMGLYLGIGGIITFKNCKLREHLNSIPLDRIVLETDSPYMAPVPHRGERNESQWMSYVAAALSEIYHCTAEEVIATTSANAKTLFRLDI
;
A
#
# COMPACT_ATOMS: atom_id res chain seq x y z
N MET A 1 -7.82 11.14 8.67
CA MET A 1 -7.35 9.81 8.17
C MET A 1 -6.31 10.03 7.09
N ILE A 2 -5.44 9.07 6.86
CA ILE A 2 -4.50 9.01 5.72
C ILE A 2 -4.83 7.75 4.95
N ASP A 3 -5.10 7.89 3.66
CA ASP A 3 -5.31 6.77 2.75
C ASP A 3 -3.96 6.40 2.12
N THR A 4 -3.44 5.23 2.46
CA THR A 4 -2.10 4.84 2.02
C THR A 4 -2.10 4.17 0.64
N HIS A 5 -3.28 3.97 0.01
CA HIS A 5 -3.36 3.33 -1.30
C HIS A 5 -4.70 3.61 -2.01
N ALA A 6 -4.68 4.42 -3.07
CA ALA A 6 -5.85 4.71 -3.91
C ALA A 6 -5.45 5.07 -5.34
N HIS A 7 -6.08 4.48 -6.35
CA HIS A 7 -5.81 4.67 -7.78
C HIS A 7 -6.63 5.83 -8.37
N LEU A 8 -6.29 7.07 -8.00
CA LEU A 8 -7.03 8.26 -8.42
C LEU A 8 -6.72 8.73 -9.86
N ASP A 9 -5.75 8.11 -10.51
CA ASP A 9 -5.41 8.29 -11.93
C ASP A 9 -6.34 7.51 -12.87
N GLU A 10 -7.12 6.56 -12.35
CA GLU A 10 -8.01 5.71 -13.14
C GLU A 10 -9.25 6.44 -13.67
N GLU A 11 -9.83 5.84 -14.70
CA GLU A 11 -10.99 6.37 -15.43
C GLU A 11 -12.16 6.80 -14.53
N PRO A 12 -12.55 6.07 -13.47
CA PRO A 12 -13.68 6.45 -12.62
C PRO A 12 -13.56 7.83 -11.96
N TYR A 13 -12.35 8.42 -11.90
CA TYR A 13 -12.12 9.74 -11.26
C TYR A 13 -11.89 10.88 -12.27
N ARG A 14 -11.74 10.58 -13.56
CA ARG A 14 -11.34 11.60 -14.57
C ARG A 14 -12.30 12.78 -14.68
N GLU A 15 -13.60 12.52 -14.53
CA GLU A 15 -14.62 13.56 -14.73
C GLU A 15 -14.90 14.38 -13.47
N ASP A 16 -14.75 13.77 -12.27
CA ASP A 16 -15.21 14.37 -11.01
C ASP A 16 -14.13 14.52 -9.93
N LEU A 17 -12.86 14.38 -10.28
CA LEU A 17 -11.74 14.37 -9.32
C LEU A 17 -11.74 15.58 -8.37
N ASP A 18 -12.02 16.78 -8.86
CA ASP A 18 -12.04 17.99 -8.00
C ASP A 18 -13.16 17.91 -6.95
N ALA A 19 -14.35 17.46 -7.36
CA ALA A 19 -15.47 17.25 -6.45
C ALA A 19 -15.19 16.11 -5.46
N PHE A 20 -14.61 15.02 -5.94
CA PHE A 20 -14.18 13.89 -5.12
C PHE A 20 -13.18 14.37 -4.04
N ILE A 21 -12.11 15.06 -4.41
CA ILE A 21 -11.11 15.56 -3.45
C ILE A 21 -11.73 16.50 -2.41
N ALA A 22 -12.62 17.40 -2.83
CA ALA A 22 -13.32 18.28 -1.89
C ALA A 22 -14.12 17.48 -0.86
N GLN A 23 -14.87 16.48 -1.30
CA GLN A 23 -15.64 15.58 -0.44
C GLN A 23 -14.75 14.77 0.52
N GLN A 24 -13.62 14.23 0.03
CA GLN A 24 -12.70 13.48 0.90
C GLN A 24 -12.11 14.37 2.01
N ARG A 25 -11.77 15.63 1.70
CA ARG A 25 -11.30 16.61 2.69
C ARG A 25 -12.36 16.92 3.75
N GLU A 26 -13.60 17.12 3.34
CA GLU A 26 -14.75 17.31 4.26
C GLU A 26 -14.97 16.06 5.13
N GLY A 27 -14.79 14.86 4.57
CA GLY A 27 -14.82 13.57 5.27
C GLY A 27 -13.63 13.31 6.21
N GLY A 28 -12.71 14.29 6.37
CA GLY A 28 -11.59 14.20 7.31
C GLY A 28 -10.38 13.44 6.80
N VAL A 29 -10.29 13.15 5.50
CA VAL A 29 -9.08 12.61 4.86
C VAL A 29 -8.05 13.73 4.74
N LYS A 30 -6.85 13.51 5.21
CA LYS A 30 -5.77 14.50 5.23
C LYS A 30 -4.78 14.33 4.09
N THR A 31 -4.62 13.11 3.62
CA THR A 31 -3.65 12.74 2.57
C THR A 31 -4.07 11.43 1.93
N ILE A 32 -3.77 11.30 0.64
CA ILE A 32 -3.96 10.08 -0.15
C ILE A 32 -2.67 9.80 -0.92
N LEU A 33 -2.19 8.56 -0.88
CA LEU A 33 -1.06 8.09 -1.64
C LEU A 33 -1.56 7.34 -2.88
N VAL A 34 -1.00 7.71 -4.03
CA VAL A 34 -1.43 7.20 -5.35
C VAL A 34 -0.31 6.35 -5.94
N PRO A 35 -0.45 5.01 -5.96
CA PRO A 35 0.57 4.11 -6.50
C PRO A 35 0.57 4.12 -8.03
N GLY A 36 1.75 3.95 -8.63
CA GLY A 36 1.88 3.65 -10.04
C GLY A 36 1.81 2.15 -10.29
N VAL A 37 1.26 1.73 -11.43
CA VAL A 37 1.11 0.31 -11.77
C VAL A 37 1.94 -0.12 -13.00
N ASP A 38 2.22 0.81 -13.92
CA ASP A 38 3.06 0.59 -15.10
C ASP A 38 3.68 1.90 -15.62
N ALA A 39 4.56 1.80 -16.64
CA ALA A 39 5.24 2.97 -17.17
C ALA A 39 4.30 3.97 -17.85
N SER A 40 3.11 3.56 -18.29
CA SER A 40 2.11 4.43 -18.91
C SER A 40 1.29 5.20 -17.88
N SER A 41 0.89 4.56 -16.79
CA SER A 41 0.09 5.16 -15.71
C SER A 41 0.86 6.19 -14.88
N ILE A 42 2.20 6.07 -14.80
CA ILE A 42 3.02 6.95 -13.96
C ILE A 42 2.92 8.43 -14.33
N GLU A 43 2.74 8.76 -15.61
CA GLU A 43 2.51 10.15 -16.01
C GLU A 43 1.15 10.66 -15.53
N ASP A 44 0.10 9.83 -15.57
CA ASP A 44 -1.23 10.17 -15.07
C ASP A 44 -1.20 10.31 -13.54
N VAL A 45 -0.57 9.38 -12.82
CA VAL A 45 -0.34 9.47 -11.37
C VAL A 45 0.37 10.77 -11.00
N TRP A 46 1.46 11.10 -11.71
CA TRP A 46 2.21 12.33 -11.48
C TRP A 46 1.33 13.56 -11.69
N ASN A 47 0.60 13.62 -12.81
CA ASN A 47 -0.24 14.75 -13.17
C ASN A 47 -1.40 14.93 -12.17
N VAL A 48 -2.03 13.85 -11.73
CA VAL A 48 -3.09 13.89 -10.72
C VAL A 48 -2.53 14.43 -9.40
N CYS A 49 -1.40 13.92 -8.94
CA CYS A 49 -0.79 14.36 -7.68
C CYS A 49 -0.31 15.81 -7.74
N ALA A 50 0.23 16.26 -8.88
CA ALA A 50 0.69 17.64 -9.07
C ALA A 50 -0.43 18.69 -8.99
N ARG A 51 -1.71 18.30 -9.18
CA ARG A 51 -2.87 19.20 -9.00
C ARG A 51 -3.17 19.48 -7.53
N TYR A 52 -2.73 18.60 -6.61
CA TYR A 52 -3.05 18.70 -5.18
C TYR A 52 -1.80 18.53 -4.30
N PRO A 53 -0.80 19.41 -4.43
CA PRO A 53 0.46 19.31 -3.71
C PRO A 53 0.22 19.35 -2.19
N GLY A 54 0.91 18.48 -1.44
CA GLY A 54 0.74 18.33 0.01
C GLY A 54 -0.52 17.54 0.42
N TYR A 55 -1.35 17.11 -0.53
CA TYR A 55 -2.52 16.28 -0.29
C TYR A 55 -2.44 14.92 -1.00
N LEU A 56 -2.05 14.91 -2.27
CA LEU A 56 -1.77 13.68 -3.02
C LEU A 56 -0.26 13.49 -3.17
N TYR A 57 0.18 12.26 -2.98
CA TYR A 57 1.59 11.88 -3.08
C TYR A 57 1.75 10.70 -4.04
N PRO A 58 2.58 10.84 -5.10
CA PRO A 58 2.79 9.76 -6.07
C PRO A 58 3.76 8.71 -5.55
N ALA A 59 3.47 7.45 -5.80
CA ALA A 59 4.45 6.37 -5.76
C ALA A 59 4.72 5.83 -7.17
N ILE A 60 5.79 5.07 -7.34
CA ILE A 60 6.24 4.55 -8.63
C ILE A 60 6.63 3.09 -8.52
N GLY A 61 6.02 2.24 -9.34
CA GLY A 61 6.30 0.81 -9.37
C GLY A 61 5.70 0.14 -10.59
N LEU A 62 6.23 -1.04 -10.93
CA LEU A 62 5.68 -1.95 -11.91
C LEU A 62 4.94 -3.05 -11.17
N HIS A 63 3.61 -2.97 -11.24
CA HIS A 63 2.70 -3.96 -10.65
C HIS A 63 2.91 -5.34 -11.29
N PRO A 64 2.84 -6.44 -10.53
CA PRO A 64 3.12 -7.77 -11.05
C PRO A 64 2.21 -8.18 -12.22
N GLU A 65 0.95 -7.75 -12.27
CA GLU A 65 0.06 -8.03 -13.40
C GLU A 65 0.51 -7.34 -14.71
N ASN A 66 1.30 -6.25 -14.60
CA ASN A 66 1.84 -5.50 -15.73
C ASN A 66 3.26 -5.93 -16.13
N VAL A 67 3.81 -6.96 -15.47
CA VAL A 67 5.07 -7.59 -15.88
C VAL A 67 4.78 -8.49 -17.09
N LYS A 68 5.16 -8.02 -18.30
CA LYS A 68 4.97 -8.68 -19.59
C LYS A 68 6.32 -8.70 -20.34
N GLU A 69 6.31 -8.91 -21.66
CA GLU A 69 7.52 -8.99 -22.48
C GLU A 69 8.43 -7.77 -22.38
N ASP A 70 7.84 -6.59 -22.17
CA ASP A 70 8.51 -5.28 -22.13
C ASP A 70 8.90 -4.81 -20.71
N TRP A 71 8.79 -5.68 -19.72
CA TRP A 71 8.97 -5.30 -18.30
C TRP A 71 10.33 -4.65 -17.99
N GLU A 72 11.40 -5.06 -18.68
CA GLU A 72 12.73 -4.45 -18.50
C GLU A 72 12.79 -3.02 -19.03
N GLU A 73 12.12 -2.74 -20.15
CA GLU A 73 12.00 -1.40 -20.71
C GLU A 73 11.17 -0.49 -19.80
N GLN A 74 10.07 -1.01 -19.26
CA GLN A 74 9.25 -0.32 -18.28
C GLN A 74 10.06 0.04 -17.03
N LEU A 75 10.81 -0.91 -16.45
CA LEU A 75 11.67 -0.66 -15.30
C LEU A 75 12.78 0.37 -15.64
N ALA A 76 13.39 0.30 -16.82
CA ALA A 76 14.39 1.28 -17.24
C ALA A 76 13.80 2.70 -17.30
N ARG A 77 12.58 2.85 -17.82
CA ARG A 77 11.86 4.13 -17.86
C ARG A 77 11.56 4.65 -16.45
N MET A 78 11.03 3.78 -15.56
CA MET A 78 10.76 4.13 -14.16
C MET A 78 12.03 4.56 -13.42
N ARG A 79 13.14 3.85 -13.64
CA ARG A 79 14.43 4.18 -13.04
C ARG A 79 14.94 5.56 -13.49
N GLN A 80 14.65 5.98 -14.72
CA GLN A 80 14.93 7.32 -15.19
C GLN A 80 14.07 8.35 -14.44
N LEU A 81 12.75 8.13 -14.36
CA LEU A 81 11.82 9.03 -13.68
C LEU A 81 12.16 9.23 -12.20
N LEU A 82 12.67 8.19 -11.51
CA LEU A 82 13.16 8.30 -10.13
C LEU A 82 14.35 9.26 -9.96
N LYS A 83 15.07 9.62 -11.03
CA LYS A 83 16.13 10.63 -11.01
C LYS A 83 15.62 12.04 -11.28
N GLU A 84 14.47 12.14 -11.92
CA GLU A 84 13.89 13.40 -12.41
C GLU A 84 12.83 13.96 -11.45
N ARG A 85 12.18 13.09 -10.67
CA ARG A 85 11.00 13.40 -9.86
C ARG A 85 11.09 12.77 -8.49
N GLN A 86 10.38 13.36 -7.52
CA GLN A 86 10.29 12.81 -6.16
C GLN A 86 9.02 11.96 -6.02
N TYR A 87 9.19 10.75 -5.55
CA TYR A 87 8.11 9.83 -5.22
C TYR A 87 8.14 9.50 -3.74
N ILE A 88 6.96 9.23 -3.16
CA ILE A 88 6.83 8.94 -1.72
C ILE A 88 7.22 7.50 -1.39
N ALA A 89 7.12 6.60 -2.34
CA ALA A 89 7.37 5.17 -2.19
C ALA A 89 7.74 4.50 -3.52
N ILE A 90 8.34 3.32 -3.44
CA ILE A 90 8.39 2.37 -4.56
C ILE A 90 7.16 1.48 -4.47
N GLY A 91 6.23 1.65 -5.38
CA GLY A 91 4.96 0.93 -5.39
C GLY A 91 4.02 1.38 -6.50
N GLU A 92 3.22 0.46 -6.92
CA GLU A 92 2.91 -0.85 -6.37
C GLU A 92 3.82 -1.92 -6.99
N ILE A 93 4.36 -2.82 -6.17
CA ILE A 93 5.31 -3.86 -6.60
C ILE A 93 4.99 -5.18 -5.92
N GLY A 94 5.44 -6.30 -6.45
CA GLY A 94 5.23 -7.58 -5.77
C GLY A 94 5.03 -8.77 -6.71
N LEU A 95 4.14 -9.69 -6.30
CA LEU A 95 3.85 -10.93 -7.02
C LEU A 95 2.34 -11.18 -7.10
N ASP A 96 1.85 -11.55 -8.28
CA ASP A 96 0.47 -11.98 -8.50
C ASP A 96 0.44 -13.23 -9.41
N TYR A 97 -0.14 -14.33 -8.90
CA TYR A 97 -0.29 -15.58 -9.65
C TYR A 97 -1.75 -15.92 -9.94
N HIS A 98 -2.65 -14.96 -9.65
CA HIS A 98 -4.08 -15.23 -9.73
C HIS A 98 -4.58 -15.46 -11.16
N PHE A 99 -4.19 -14.57 -12.08
CA PHE A 99 -4.67 -14.63 -13.46
C PHE A 99 -3.71 -15.30 -14.42
N ASP A 100 -2.40 -15.04 -14.27
CA ASP A 100 -1.38 -15.50 -15.21
C ASP A 100 -0.05 -15.76 -14.51
N THR A 101 0.53 -16.91 -14.75
CA THR A 101 1.86 -17.29 -14.24
C THR A 101 2.93 -17.38 -15.31
N THR A 102 2.62 -16.96 -16.55
CA THR A 102 3.55 -16.99 -17.69
C THR A 102 4.82 -16.21 -17.39
N TYR A 103 4.70 -15.07 -16.69
CA TYR A 103 5.81 -14.18 -16.36
C TYR A 103 6.30 -14.30 -14.92
N LYS A 104 6.05 -15.42 -14.26
CA LYS A 104 6.41 -15.64 -12.85
C LYS A 104 7.87 -15.30 -12.55
N ASP A 105 8.82 -15.80 -13.33
CA ASP A 105 10.25 -15.53 -13.12
C ASP A 105 10.59 -14.04 -13.35
N ALA A 106 9.95 -13.41 -14.32
CA ALA A 106 10.08 -11.98 -14.56
C ALA A 106 9.50 -11.15 -13.42
N GLN A 107 8.35 -11.55 -12.84
CA GLN A 107 7.79 -10.90 -11.63
C GLN A 107 8.79 -10.99 -10.46
N HIS A 108 9.43 -12.14 -10.22
CA HIS A 108 10.44 -12.30 -9.19
C HIS A 108 11.61 -11.34 -9.38
N GLU A 109 12.12 -11.24 -10.61
CA GLU A 109 13.25 -10.36 -10.91
C GLU A 109 12.85 -8.88 -10.81
N ALA A 110 11.67 -8.50 -11.34
CA ALA A 110 11.14 -7.16 -11.26
C ALA A 110 10.94 -6.74 -9.79
N PHE A 111 10.40 -7.62 -8.95
CA PHE A 111 10.23 -7.37 -7.52
C PHE A 111 11.56 -7.13 -6.82
N ARG A 112 12.56 -8.00 -7.03
CA ARG A 112 13.91 -7.84 -6.46
C ARG A 112 14.60 -6.54 -6.88
N ARG A 113 14.49 -6.15 -8.16
CA ARG A 113 15.07 -4.89 -8.66
C ARG A 113 14.43 -3.68 -8.00
N GLN A 114 13.12 -3.68 -7.83
CA GLN A 114 12.39 -2.56 -7.24
C GLN A 114 12.62 -2.48 -5.71
N LEU A 115 12.75 -3.60 -5.00
CA LEU A 115 13.19 -3.62 -3.61
C LEU A 115 14.60 -3.03 -3.45
N ALA A 116 15.51 -3.32 -4.39
CA ALA A 116 16.85 -2.74 -4.37
C ALA A 116 16.83 -1.22 -4.61
N TRP A 117 15.92 -0.71 -5.45
CA TRP A 117 15.75 0.74 -5.61
C TRP A 117 15.23 1.41 -4.35
N ALA A 118 14.27 0.79 -3.67
CA ALA A 118 13.74 1.30 -2.41
C ALA A 118 14.84 1.42 -1.36
N GLU A 119 15.72 0.43 -1.29
CA GLU A 119 16.89 0.47 -0.39
C GLU A 119 17.89 1.56 -0.77
N GLU A 120 18.27 1.67 -2.05
CA GLU A 120 19.21 2.67 -2.56
C GLU A 120 18.72 4.10 -2.31
N LEU A 121 17.42 4.33 -2.48
CA LEU A 121 16.81 5.66 -2.39
C LEU A 121 16.24 5.97 -1.00
N ASP A 122 16.35 5.04 -0.05
CA ASP A 122 15.72 5.12 1.28
C ASP A 122 14.21 5.45 1.21
N LEU A 123 13.51 4.81 0.28
CA LEU A 123 12.07 4.92 0.12
C LEU A 123 11.35 3.70 0.71
N PRO A 124 10.13 3.85 1.26
CA PRO A 124 9.31 2.71 1.64
C PRO A 124 8.78 1.99 0.40
N VAL A 125 8.31 0.75 0.59
CA VAL A 125 7.68 -0.04 -0.46
C VAL A 125 6.19 -0.23 -0.21
N MET A 126 5.39 -0.25 -1.28
CA MET A 126 3.99 -0.68 -1.29
C MET A 126 3.93 -2.02 -2.03
N ILE A 127 3.61 -3.09 -1.29
CA ILE A 127 3.76 -4.48 -1.78
C ILE A 127 2.40 -5.11 -2.00
N HIS A 128 2.19 -5.60 -3.21
CA HIS A 128 1.08 -6.44 -3.62
C HIS A 128 1.45 -7.92 -3.59
N VAL A 129 0.61 -8.76 -2.98
CA VAL A 129 0.80 -10.22 -3.04
C VAL A 129 -0.55 -10.91 -3.17
N ARG A 130 -0.73 -11.68 -4.27
CA ARG A 130 -1.91 -12.47 -4.49
C ARG A 130 -1.54 -13.87 -5.01
N ASP A 131 -2.01 -14.90 -4.31
CA ASP A 131 -1.71 -16.31 -4.61
C ASP A 131 -0.19 -16.65 -4.70
N ALA A 132 0.69 -15.81 -4.11
CA ALA A 132 2.15 -15.86 -4.24
C ALA A 132 2.91 -15.69 -2.90
N THR A 133 2.25 -15.94 -1.77
CA THR A 133 2.76 -15.58 -0.42
C THR A 133 4.12 -16.19 -0.12
N GLU A 134 4.35 -17.46 -0.38
CA GLU A 134 5.60 -18.14 -0.05
C GLU A 134 6.80 -17.61 -0.86
N ASP A 135 6.59 -17.35 -2.15
CA ASP A 135 7.63 -16.77 -2.99
C ASP A 135 7.93 -15.33 -2.58
N ALA A 136 6.90 -14.54 -2.25
CA ALA A 136 7.07 -13.18 -1.75
C ALA A 136 7.85 -13.17 -0.42
N LEU A 137 7.49 -14.03 0.55
CA LEU A 137 8.23 -14.17 1.81
C LEU A 137 9.68 -14.58 1.58
N THR A 138 9.95 -15.45 0.61
CA THR A 138 11.32 -15.87 0.26
C THR A 138 12.14 -14.67 -0.22
N ILE A 139 11.62 -13.88 -1.15
CA ILE A 139 12.29 -12.68 -1.67
C ILE A 139 12.50 -11.63 -0.57
N LEU A 140 11.49 -11.40 0.28
CA LEU A 140 11.59 -10.46 1.40
C LEU A 140 12.64 -10.91 2.42
N ARG A 141 12.71 -12.20 2.77
CA ARG A 141 13.75 -12.75 3.66
C ARG A 141 15.16 -12.60 3.06
N GLU A 142 15.31 -12.81 1.74
CA GLU A 142 16.59 -12.55 1.05
C GLU A 142 17.01 -11.09 1.22
N GLN A 143 16.08 -10.14 1.10
CA GLN A 143 16.36 -8.72 1.25
C GLN A 143 16.71 -8.35 2.71
N VAL A 144 15.99 -8.90 3.69
CA VAL A 144 16.30 -8.74 5.12
C VAL A 144 17.69 -9.24 5.45
N ASN A 145 18.07 -10.43 4.98
CA ASN A 145 19.37 -11.05 5.26
C ASN A 145 20.55 -10.26 4.68
N LYS A 146 20.35 -9.50 3.60
CA LYS A 146 21.39 -8.61 3.06
C LYS A 146 21.72 -7.45 3.99
N LYS A 147 20.74 -6.97 4.78
CA LYS A 147 20.89 -5.77 5.61
C LYS A 147 21.58 -6.00 6.96
N ALA A 148 21.66 -7.23 7.45
CA ALA A 148 22.30 -7.60 8.73
C ALA A 148 21.84 -6.77 9.97
N LEU A 149 20.69 -6.10 9.90
CA LEU A 149 20.15 -5.28 10.98
C LEU A 149 19.04 -6.04 11.72
N PRO A 150 19.14 -6.21 13.06
CA PRO A 150 18.06 -6.77 13.84
C PRO A 150 16.86 -5.79 13.89
N PHE A 151 15.64 -6.34 13.92
CA PHE A 151 14.44 -5.60 14.25
C PHE A 151 14.60 -4.94 15.64
N ARG A 152 14.30 -3.64 15.74
CA ARG A 152 14.25 -2.91 17.00
C ARG A 152 12.82 -2.72 17.44
N GLU A 153 12.40 -3.50 18.42
CA GLU A 153 11.06 -3.43 19.01
C GLU A 153 10.73 -2.00 19.49
N GLY A 154 9.57 -1.48 19.11
CA GLY A 154 9.09 -0.16 19.54
C GLY A 154 9.57 1.05 18.74
N THR A 155 10.54 0.91 17.82
CA THR A 155 11.03 2.06 17.03
C THR A 155 10.43 2.15 15.63
N GLY A 156 9.73 1.13 15.16
CA GLY A 156 9.30 1.04 13.76
C GLY A 156 10.43 0.72 12.78
N GLU A 157 11.66 0.66 13.26
CA GLU A 157 12.85 0.41 12.47
C GLU A 157 13.11 -1.08 12.34
N GLY A 158 12.69 -1.64 11.21
CA GLY A 158 13.03 -2.99 10.77
C GLY A 158 13.98 -2.96 9.58
N PRO A 159 14.45 -4.13 9.13
CA PRO A 159 15.30 -4.23 7.95
C PRO A 159 14.55 -3.82 6.66
N LEU A 160 13.22 -3.87 6.65
CA LEU A 160 12.38 -3.37 5.57
C LEU A 160 11.49 -2.24 6.06
N ARG A 161 11.27 -1.23 5.22
CA ARG A 161 10.33 -0.14 5.46
C ARG A 161 9.29 -0.16 4.34
N GLY A 162 8.05 -0.47 4.67
CA GLY A 162 6.99 -0.59 3.68
C GLY A 162 5.67 -1.09 4.25
N VAL A 163 4.71 -1.29 3.37
CA VAL A 163 3.39 -1.83 3.67
C VAL A 163 3.08 -3.02 2.77
N MET A 164 2.56 -4.09 3.36
CA MET A 164 1.85 -5.13 2.63
C MET A 164 0.44 -4.62 2.42
N HIS A 165 0.16 -4.14 1.22
CA HIS A 165 -1.12 -3.59 0.80
C HIS A 165 -2.21 -4.68 0.78
N CYS A 166 -3.45 -4.28 1.00
CA CYS A 166 -4.68 -5.09 0.94
C CYS A 166 -4.58 -6.41 1.72
N TRP A 167 -4.03 -6.33 2.94
CA TRP A 167 -3.73 -7.50 3.73
C TRP A 167 -4.98 -8.32 4.10
N SER A 168 -4.94 -9.61 3.78
CA SER A 168 -6.02 -10.56 4.09
C SER A 168 -5.50 -11.98 4.43
N GLY A 169 -4.19 -12.11 4.67
CA GLY A 169 -3.53 -13.40 4.93
C GLY A 169 -3.68 -13.91 6.35
N SER A 170 -2.91 -14.96 6.70
CA SER A 170 -2.94 -15.61 8.02
C SER A 170 -2.17 -14.81 9.07
N GLU A 171 -2.48 -15.08 10.35
CA GLU A 171 -1.78 -14.50 11.50
C GLU A 171 -0.26 -14.78 11.45
N GLU A 172 0.11 -16.01 11.14
CA GLU A 172 1.52 -16.42 11.08
C GLU A 172 2.31 -15.59 10.06
N VAL A 173 1.75 -15.38 8.87
CA VAL A 173 2.39 -14.56 7.83
C VAL A 173 2.42 -13.09 8.23
N ALA A 174 1.34 -12.57 8.82
CA ALA A 174 1.27 -11.20 9.34
C ALA A 174 2.40 -10.92 10.34
N LEU A 175 2.60 -11.80 11.32
CA LEU A 175 3.67 -11.68 12.31
C LEU A 175 5.07 -11.73 11.66
N GLN A 176 5.28 -12.56 10.66
CA GLN A 176 6.54 -12.59 9.92
C GLN A 176 6.81 -11.25 9.20
N LEU A 177 5.81 -10.68 8.52
CA LEU A 177 5.94 -9.40 7.83
C LEU A 177 6.22 -8.25 8.80
N VAL A 178 5.51 -8.21 9.92
CA VAL A 178 5.74 -7.22 10.99
C VAL A 178 7.16 -7.34 11.57
N ASN A 179 7.65 -8.56 11.79
CA ASN A 179 9.01 -8.81 12.27
C ASN A 179 10.09 -8.41 11.23
N MET A 180 9.74 -8.33 9.96
CA MET A 180 10.62 -7.78 8.91
C MET A 180 10.59 -6.25 8.87
N GLY A 181 9.70 -5.59 9.63
CA GLY A 181 9.54 -4.13 9.67
C GLY A 181 8.40 -3.58 8.82
N LEU A 182 7.61 -4.45 8.20
CA LEU A 182 6.48 -4.04 7.36
C LEU A 182 5.24 -3.70 8.20
N TYR A 183 4.46 -2.77 7.67
CA TYR A 183 3.09 -2.50 8.10
C TYR A 183 2.10 -3.33 7.29
N LEU A 184 0.88 -3.47 7.81
CA LEU A 184 -0.22 -4.10 7.10
C LEU A 184 -1.25 -3.05 6.71
N GLY A 185 -1.57 -2.97 5.43
CA GLY A 185 -2.63 -2.13 4.89
C GLY A 185 -3.99 -2.80 5.09
N ILE A 186 -4.88 -2.15 5.83
CA ILE A 186 -6.22 -2.68 6.10
C ILE A 186 -7.26 -1.79 5.45
N GLY A 187 -8.00 -2.38 4.52
CA GLY A 187 -9.05 -1.72 3.73
C GLY A 187 -10.45 -2.29 3.98
N GLY A 188 -11.36 -2.01 3.03
CA GLY A 188 -12.79 -2.30 3.14
C GLY A 188 -13.15 -3.74 3.44
N ILE A 189 -12.32 -4.71 3.08
CA ILE A 189 -12.55 -6.15 3.31
C ILE A 189 -12.83 -6.47 4.78
N ILE A 190 -12.21 -5.76 5.73
CA ILE A 190 -12.38 -6.01 7.17
C ILE A 190 -13.83 -5.83 7.62
N THR A 191 -14.64 -5.08 6.87
CA THR A 191 -16.05 -4.86 7.15
C THR A 191 -16.96 -5.97 6.65
N PHE A 192 -16.44 -6.93 5.86
CA PHE A 192 -17.24 -7.99 5.27
C PHE A 192 -17.56 -9.06 6.30
N LYS A 193 -18.80 -9.55 6.31
CA LYS A 193 -19.30 -10.53 7.28
C LYS A 193 -18.46 -11.81 7.39
N ASN A 194 -17.88 -12.25 6.26
CA ASN A 194 -17.10 -13.50 6.18
C ASN A 194 -15.59 -13.24 6.18
N CYS A 195 -15.13 -12.06 6.60
CA CYS A 195 -13.72 -11.73 6.67
C CYS A 195 -13.04 -12.48 7.82
N LYS A 196 -12.26 -13.50 7.49
CA LYS A 196 -11.53 -14.30 8.47
C LYS A 196 -10.45 -13.51 9.22
N LEU A 197 -9.93 -12.44 8.62
CA LEU A 197 -8.93 -11.57 9.25
C LEU A 197 -9.41 -11.02 10.59
N ARG A 198 -10.73 -10.81 10.77
CA ARG A 198 -11.32 -10.35 12.04
C ARG A 198 -11.04 -11.30 13.23
N GLU A 199 -10.83 -12.58 12.96
CA GLU A 199 -10.67 -13.60 14.00
C GLU A 199 -9.30 -13.55 14.69
N HIS A 200 -8.30 -12.94 14.04
CA HIS A 200 -6.91 -12.97 14.53
C HIS A 200 -6.15 -11.67 14.38
N LEU A 201 -6.75 -10.61 13.82
CA LEU A 201 -6.04 -9.35 13.61
C LEU A 201 -5.61 -8.69 14.92
N ASN A 202 -6.29 -8.94 16.02
CA ASN A 202 -5.93 -8.42 17.35
C ASN A 202 -4.61 -8.98 17.91
N SER A 203 -4.04 -10.05 17.31
CA SER A 203 -2.69 -10.51 17.64
C SER A 203 -1.60 -9.62 17.02
N ILE A 204 -1.96 -8.79 16.03
CA ILE A 204 -1.06 -7.85 15.40
C ILE A 204 -1.19 -6.50 16.12
N PRO A 205 -0.09 -5.89 16.56
CA PRO A 205 -0.14 -4.58 17.21
C PRO A 205 -0.77 -3.51 16.31
N LEU A 206 -1.65 -2.67 16.86
CA LEU A 206 -2.30 -1.60 16.09
C LEU A 206 -1.28 -0.58 15.53
N ASP A 207 -0.13 -0.44 16.16
CA ASP A 207 1.00 0.40 15.70
C ASP A 207 1.72 -0.19 14.48
N ARG A 208 1.27 -1.32 13.94
CA ARG A 208 1.73 -1.95 12.69
C ARG A 208 0.68 -1.94 11.59
N ILE A 209 -0.42 -1.24 11.78
CA ILE A 209 -1.52 -1.14 10.81
C ILE A 209 -1.58 0.26 10.24
N VAL A 210 -1.81 0.35 8.94
CA VAL A 210 -2.22 1.58 8.25
C VAL A 210 -3.58 1.38 7.59
N LEU A 211 -4.33 2.47 7.40
CA LEU A 211 -5.60 2.43 6.67
C LEU A 211 -5.37 2.71 5.20
N GLU A 212 -6.17 2.07 4.38
CA GLU A 212 -6.20 2.26 2.94
C GLU A 212 -7.59 1.99 2.38
N THR A 213 -7.80 2.30 1.12
CA THR A 213 -9.06 1.97 0.44
C THR A 213 -8.90 1.01 -0.71
N ASP A 214 -7.82 1.08 -1.45
CA ASP A 214 -7.67 0.49 -2.78
C ASP A 214 -8.74 1.03 -3.76
N SER A 215 -9.11 2.30 -3.57
CA SER A 215 -10.12 2.97 -4.41
C SER A 215 -9.68 2.98 -5.88
N PRO A 216 -10.58 2.72 -6.82
CA PRO A 216 -12.04 2.65 -6.74
C PRO A 216 -12.60 1.30 -6.27
N TYR A 217 -11.74 0.34 -5.94
CA TYR A 217 -12.07 -1.04 -5.61
C TYR A 217 -12.42 -1.22 -4.13
N MET A 218 -12.89 -2.42 -3.77
CA MET A 218 -12.97 -2.93 -2.39
C MET A 218 -13.79 -2.08 -1.41
N ALA A 219 -14.86 -1.41 -1.89
CA ALA A 219 -15.73 -0.58 -1.06
C ALA A 219 -16.22 -1.33 0.20
N PRO A 220 -16.15 -0.70 1.40
CA PRO A 220 -16.60 -1.31 2.65
C PRO A 220 -18.12 -1.48 2.69
N VAL A 221 -18.60 -2.30 3.63
CA VAL A 221 -20.04 -2.29 3.98
C VAL A 221 -20.35 -0.95 4.68
N PRO A 222 -21.47 -0.23 4.31
CA PRO A 222 -22.60 -0.70 3.48
C PRO A 222 -22.44 -0.43 1.96
N HIS A 223 -21.35 0.13 1.50
CA HIS A 223 -21.16 0.65 0.14
C HIS A 223 -20.65 -0.39 -0.89
N ARG A 224 -20.79 -1.68 -0.60
CA ARG A 224 -20.34 -2.73 -1.52
C ARG A 224 -20.97 -2.60 -2.90
N GLY A 225 -20.08 -2.58 -3.95
CA GLY A 225 -20.50 -2.44 -5.35
C GLY A 225 -20.58 -0.99 -5.84
N GLU A 226 -20.33 -0.02 -4.97
CA GLU A 226 -20.14 1.37 -5.33
C GLU A 226 -18.65 1.65 -5.60
N ARG A 227 -18.33 2.76 -6.28
CA ARG A 227 -16.96 3.27 -6.39
C ARG A 227 -16.45 3.62 -4.98
N ASN A 228 -15.39 2.98 -4.53
CA ASN A 228 -14.86 3.20 -3.19
C ASN A 228 -14.33 4.64 -3.01
N GLU A 229 -14.36 5.13 -1.77
CA GLU A 229 -13.98 6.49 -1.41
C GLU A 229 -13.14 6.52 -0.13
N SER A 230 -12.07 7.34 -0.12
CA SER A 230 -11.14 7.43 1.02
C SER A 230 -11.81 7.80 2.35
N GLN A 231 -12.88 8.59 2.35
CA GLN A 231 -13.64 8.92 3.56
C GLN A 231 -14.31 7.70 4.21
N TRP A 232 -14.55 6.64 3.44
CA TRP A 232 -15.13 5.39 3.94
C TRP A 232 -14.15 4.54 4.76
N MET A 233 -12.88 4.95 4.86
CA MET A 233 -11.97 4.41 5.89
C MET A 233 -12.56 4.57 7.31
N SER A 234 -13.50 5.46 7.53
CA SER A 234 -14.26 5.56 8.78
C SER A 234 -14.98 4.26 9.16
N TYR A 235 -15.52 3.52 8.18
CA TYR A 235 -16.11 2.18 8.41
C TYR A 235 -15.06 1.13 8.73
N VAL A 236 -13.89 1.22 8.11
CA VAL A 236 -12.74 0.37 8.41
C VAL A 236 -12.25 0.63 9.84
N ALA A 237 -12.11 1.90 10.22
CA ALA A 237 -11.73 2.29 11.58
C ALA A 237 -12.75 1.82 12.64
N ALA A 238 -14.06 1.91 12.34
CA ALA A 238 -15.10 1.36 13.22
C ALA A 238 -15.00 -0.15 13.37
N ALA A 239 -14.74 -0.89 12.29
CA ALA A 239 -14.53 -2.34 12.38
C ALA A 239 -13.27 -2.71 13.18
N LEU A 240 -12.19 -1.96 13.03
CA LEU A 240 -10.95 -2.16 13.81
C LEU A 240 -11.15 -1.81 15.28
N SER A 241 -11.94 -0.79 15.61
CA SER A 241 -12.21 -0.40 17.00
C SER A 241 -12.87 -1.53 17.80
N GLU A 242 -13.77 -2.31 17.14
CA GLU A 242 -14.36 -3.51 17.74
C GLU A 242 -13.31 -4.61 18.01
N ILE A 243 -12.39 -4.83 17.07
CA ILE A 243 -11.36 -5.86 17.13
C ILE A 243 -10.31 -5.55 18.21
N TYR A 244 -9.90 -4.27 18.31
CA TYR A 244 -8.86 -3.81 19.25
C TYR A 244 -9.42 -3.32 20.59
N HIS A 245 -10.75 -3.33 20.78
CA HIS A 245 -11.41 -2.86 22.01
C HIS A 245 -11.03 -1.43 22.39
N CYS A 246 -10.96 -0.54 21.40
CA CYS A 246 -10.66 0.89 21.55
C CYS A 246 -11.66 1.73 20.78
N THR A 247 -11.52 3.05 20.76
CA THR A 247 -12.41 3.94 19.97
C THR A 247 -11.97 4.03 18.51
N ALA A 248 -12.89 4.39 17.61
CA ALA A 248 -12.55 4.62 16.20
C ALA A 248 -11.56 5.80 16.04
N GLU A 249 -11.66 6.79 16.91
CA GLU A 249 -10.74 7.94 16.96
C GLU A 249 -9.31 7.50 17.32
N GLU A 250 -9.16 6.58 18.30
CA GLU A 250 -7.86 5.99 18.66
C GLU A 250 -7.28 5.19 17.50
N VAL A 251 -8.09 4.40 16.78
CA VAL A 251 -7.66 3.71 15.56
C VAL A 251 -7.17 4.71 14.51
N ILE A 252 -7.96 5.73 14.21
CA ILE A 252 -7.60 6.77 13.22
C ILE A 252 -6.32 7.50 13.63
N ALA A 253 -6.19 7.85 14.90
CA ALA A 253 -5.00 8.56 15.39
C ALA A 253 -3.74 7.69 15.25
N THR A 254 -3.80 6.43 15.71
CA THR A 254 -2.68 5.49 15.67
C THR A 254 -2.28 5.16 14.23
N THR A 255 -3.23 4.77 13.38
CA THR A 255 -2.94 4.39 11.99
C THR A 255 -2.46 5.57 11.16
N SER A 256 -2.93 6.80 11.44
CA SER A 256 -2.40 8.01 10.80
C SER A 256 -0.99 8.34 11.27
N ALA A 257 -0.65 8.13 12.55
CA ALA A 257 0.71 8.27 13.05
C ALA A 257 1.65 7.24 12.41
N ASN A 258 1.19 6.00 12.28
CA ASN A 258 1.91 4.93 11.57
C ASN A 258 2.22 5.31 10.11
N ALA A 259 1.21 5.79 9.36
CA ALA A 259 1.40 6.22 7.98
C ALA A 259 2.39 7.39 7.88
N LYS A 260 2.30 8.39 8.79
CA LYS A 260 3.28 9.48 8.86
C LYS A 260 4.70 8.99 9.07
N THR A 261 4.88 8.06 10.00
CA THR A 261 6.19 7.45 10.28
C THR A 261 6.72 6.67 9.10
N LEU A 262 5.87 5.78 8.53
CA LEU A 262 6.23 4.91 7.42
C LEU A 262 6.68 5.70 6.20
N PHE A 263 5.88 6.69 5.79
CA PHE A 263 6.09 7.47 4.57
C PHE A 263 6.82 8.79 4.81
N ARG A 264 7.21 9.10 6.06
CA ARG A 264 7.85 10.38 6.45
C ARG A 264 7.05 11.60 5.99
N LEU A 265 5.73 11.55 6.20
CA LEU A 265 4.84 12.64 5.82
C LEU A 265 4.93 13.79 6.84
N ASP A 266 5.25 14.96 6.35
CA ASP A 266 5.28 16.21 7.15
C ASP A 266 3.95 16.97 6.97
N ILE A 267 2.88 16.44 7.62
CA ILE A 267 1.49 16.93 7.54
C ILE A 267 0.79 16.97 8.90
#